data_d6b599127dac9b5ce2c300eb073ea477
#
_entry.id   d6b599127dac9b5ce2c300eb073ea477
#
_cell.length_a   1.000
_cell.length_b   1.000
_cell.length_c   1.000
_cell.angle_alpha   90.00
_cell.angle_beta   90.00
_cell.angle_gamma   90.00
#
_symmetry.space_group_name_H-M   'P 1'
#
loop_
_entity.id
_entity.type
_entity.pdbx_description
1 polymer ?
#
loop_
_entity_poly.entity_id
_entity_poly.type
_entity_poly.pdbx_seq_one_letter_code
_entity_poly.pdbx_strand_id
1 'polypeptide(L)'
;MLKKFQRIFKDGSWHEWAPLNRDSERLGTAMCFGAPVRPVADLSKTRVLVCFDADPLMNHPASLSHSAGWASMRQSADDDEPVFSRVYSVESAYSVTGGAADVHITASTGDIPRMVIQLAKALNASTDWLPADISDLVAHSGRSGPRRAQK
;
A
#
# COMPACT_ATOMS: atom_id res chain seq x y z
N MET A 1 9.44 22.60 -20.41
CA MET A 1 8.38 22.83 -21.41
C MET A 1 7.28 23.73 -20.83
N LEU A 2 6.67 23.44 -19.67
CA LEU A 2 5.61 24.23 -19.02
C LEU A 2 5.97 25.72 -18.84
N LYS A 3 7.15 26.02 -18.25
CA LYS A 3 7.63 27.41 -18.09
C LYS A 3 7.76 28.18 -19.40
N LYS A 4 8.07 27.50 -20.53
CA LYS A 4 8.14 28.12 -21.84
C LYS A 4 6.75 28.43 -22.39
N PHE A 5 5.79 27.51 -22.18
CA PHE A 5 4.37 27.70 -22.53
C PHE A 5 3.78 28.90 -21.77
N GLN A 6 3.93 28.95 -20.44
CA GLN A 6 3.42 30.04 -19.60
C GLN A 6 4.00 31.41 -19.95
N ARG A 7 5.25 31.46 -20.48
CA ARG A 7 5.87 32.70 -20.94
C ARG A 7 5.24 33.23 -22.23
N ILE A 8 4.77 32.32 -23.12
CA ILE A 8 4.16 32.68 -24.41
C ILE A 8 2.68 33.01 -24.21
N PHE A 9 1.99 32.21 -23.40
CA PHE A 9 0.54 32.36 -23.13
C PHE A 9 0.35 32.83 -21.68
N LYS A 10 0.37 34.15 -21.49
CA LYS A 10 0.31 34.77 -20.14
C LYS A 10 -0.99 34.46 -19.39
N ASP A 11 -2.12 34.34 -20.13
CA ASP A 11 -3.45 34.04 -19.60
C ASP A 11 -3.82 32.54 -19.74
N GLY A 12 -2.86 31.72 -20.18
CA GLY A 12 -3.06 30.28 -20.33
C GLY A 12 -2.97 29.54 -18.99
N SER A 13 -3.93 28.69 -18.70
CA SER A 13 -3.90 27.77 -17.58
C SER A 13 -3.53 26.36 -18.06
N TRP A 14 -2.66 25.69 -17.31
CA TRP A 14 -2.32 24.30 -17.56
C TRP A 14 -3.08 23.42 -16.57
N HIS A 15 -3.85 22.46 -17.08
CA HIS A 15 -4.56 21.49 -16.28
C HIS A 15 -4.06 20.10 -16.67
N GLU A 16 -3.72 19.31 -15.66
CA GLU A 16 -3.33 17.91 -15.83
C GLU A 16 -4.39 17.04 -15.18
N TRP A 17 -4.86 16.06 -15.91
CA TRP A 17 -5.83 15.09 -15.41
C TRP A 17 -5.39 13.69 -15.85
N ALA A 18 -5.40 12.75 -14.90
CA ALA A 18 -5.17 11.35 -15.15
C ALA A 18 -6.26 10.51 -14.47
N PRO A 19 -6.93 9.57 -15.16
CA PRO A 19 -7.97 8.73 -14.57
C PRO A 19 -7.39 7.79 -13.50
N LEU A 20 -6.15 7.35 -13.67
CA LEU A 20 -5.38 6.61 -12.68
C LEU A 20 -4.29 7.52 -12.13
N ASN A 21 -4.47 7.98 -10.91
CA ASN A 21 -3.53 8.88 -10.25
C ASN A 21 -3.04 8.28 -8.92
N ARG A 22 -2.07 8.95 -8.32
CA ARG A 22 -1.50 8.62 -7.01
C ARG A 22 -1.73 9.73 -5.99
N ASP A 23 -2.83 10.44 -6.10
CA ASP A 23 -3.10 11.61 -5.26
C ASP A 23 -3.31 11.20 -3.81
N SER A 24 -3.95 10.05 -3.55
CA SER A 24 -4.08 9.50 -2.19
C SER A 24 -2.73 9.16 -1.55
N GLU A 25 -1.80 8.57 -2.31
CA GLU A 25 -0.43 8.30 -1.85
C GLU A 25 0.31 9.61 -1.52
N ARG A 26 0.21 10.60 -2.42
CA ARG A 26 0.83 11.92 -2.23
C ARG A 26 0.25 12.67 -1.04
N LEU A 27 -1.05 12.62 -0.86
CA LEU A 27 -1.73 13.23 0.28
C LEU A 27 -1.31 12.55 1.59
N GLY A 28 -1.34 11.22 1.63
CA GLY A 28 -0.93 10.46 2.81
C GLY A 28 0.53 10.73 3.20
N THR A 29 1.44 10.75 2.23
CA THR A 29 2.85 11.07 2.52
C THR A 29 3.06 12.53 2.92
N ALA A 30 2.29 13.47 2.36
CA ALA A 30 2.33 14.86 2.79
C ALA A 30 1.85 15.03 4.24
N MET A 31 0.83 14.28 4.67
CA MET A 31 0.36 14.27 6.06
C MET A 31 1.41 13.69 7.02
N CYS A 32 2.12 12.63 6.62
CA CYS A 32 3.11 11.97 7.48
C CYS A 32 4.47 12.70 7.52
N PHE A 33 4.92 13.25 6.40
CA PHE A 33 6.28 13.79 6.23
C PHE A 33 6.31 15.29 5.99
N GLY A 34 5.16 15.97 5.95
CA GLY A 34 5.06 17.41 5.67
C GLY A 34 5.27 17.78 4.19
N ALA A 35 5.55 16.79 3.32
CA ALA A 35 5.73 16.98 1.87
C ALA A 35 5.31 15.74 1.11
N PRO A 36 4.81 15.88 -0.14
CA PRO A 36 4.47 14.75 -0.99
C PRO A 36 5.76 14.03 -1.45
N VAL A 37 6.13 12.97 -0.78
CA VAL A 37 7.27 12.11 -1.10
C VAL A 37 6.79 10.77 -1.65
N ARG A 38 7.67 10.06 -2.34
CA ARG A 38 7.41 8.68 -2.77
C ARG A 38 8.18 7.73 -1.87
N PRO A 39 7.50 6.95 -1.02
CA PRO A 39 8.17 5.94 -0.21
C PRO A 39 8.64 4.78 -1.11
N VAL A 40 9.86 4.33 -0.89
CA VAL A 40 10.40 3.12 -1.53
C VAL A 40 10.87 2.19 -0.42
N ALA A 41 10.18 1.06 -0.28
CA ALA A 41 10.50 0.08 0.74
C ALA A 41 11.69 -0.79 0.30
N ASP A 42 12.61 -1.06 1.23
CA ASP A 42 13.64 -2.08 1.02
C ASP A 42 13.09 -3.44 1.44
N LEU A 43 12.57 -4.19 0.48
CA LEU A 43 11.96 -5.49 0.74
C LEU A 43 13.00 -6.57 1.12
N SER A 44 14.28 -6.39 0.80
CA SER A 44 15.33 -7.37 1.14
C SER A 44 15.50 -7.59 2.64
N LYS A 45 15.09 -6.61 3.46
CA LYS A 45 15.17 -6.63 4.93
C LYS A 45 13.85 -6.96 5.62
N THR A 46 12.83 -7.31 4.84
CA THR A 46 11.47 -7.50 5.34
C THR A 46 11.28 -8.95 5.78
N ARG A 47 10.77 -9.16 6.99
CA ARG A 47 10.35 -10.49 7.49
C ARG A 47 8.86 -10.76 7.28
N VAL A 48 8.04 -9.73 7.41
CA VAL A 48 6.60 -9.80 7.18
C VAL A 48 6.21 -8.61 6.33
N LEU A 49 5.55 -8.88 5.21
CA LEU A 49 4.98 -7.87 4.32
C LEU A 49 3.47 -8.04 4.28
N VAL A 50 2.75 -6.96 4.51
CA VAL A 50 1.31 -6.91 4.34
C VAL A 50 0.97 -5.85 3.29
N CYS A 51 0.37 -6.26 2.19
CA CYS A 51 -0.07 -5.38 1.11
C CYS A 51 -1.58 -5.18 1.22
N PHE A 52 -2.01 -3.93 1.32
CA PHE A 52 -3.43 -3.56 1.32
C PHE A 52 -3.75 -2.84 0.00
N ASP A 53 -4.47 -3.51 -0.89
CA ASP A 53 -4.84 -3.04 -2.24
C ASP A 53 -3.63 -2.43 -3.00
N ALA A 54 -2.45 -3.02 -2.79
CA ALA A 54 -1.18 -2.53 -3.27
C ALA A 54 -0.42 -3.61 -4.02
N ASP A 55 0.12 -3.25 -5.19
CA ASP A 55 0.91 -4.14 -6.04
C ASP A 55 2.34 -3.61 -6.21
N PRO A 56 3.20 -3.76 -5.18
CA PRO A 56 4.58 -3.31 -5.24
C PRO A 56 5.42 -4.02 -6.30
N LEU A 57 5.07 -5.23 -6.70
CA LEU A 57 5.85 -5.99 -7.68
C LEU A 57 5.60 -5.56 -9.13
N MET A 58 4.44 -4.93 -9.43
CA MET A 58 4.12 -4.52 -10.79
C MET A 58 3.77 -3.04 -10.91
N ASN A 59 2.77 -2.56 -10.16
CA ASN A 59 2.21 -1.23 -10.37
C ASN A 59 2.96 -0.09 -9.65
N HIS A 60 3.97 -0.39 -8.85
CA HIS A 60 4.77 0.63 -8.17
C HIS A 60 5.91 1.12 -9.08
N PRO A 61 6.25 2.44 -9.10
CA PRO A 61 7.37 2.97 -9.89
C PRO A 61 8.73 2.34 -9.57
N ALA A 62 8.91 1.80 -8.35
CA ALA A 62 10.09 1.07 -7.93
C ALA A 62 9.91 -0.46 -8.03
N SER A 63 9.01 -0.97 -8.88
CA SER A 63 8.68 -2.40 -8.98
C SER A 63 9.90 -3.29 -9.22
N LEU A 64 10.86 -2.87 -10.03
CA LEU A 64 12.09 -3.62 -10.27
C LEU A 64 12.93 -3.77 -8.99
N SER A 65 13.08 -2.69 -8.23
CA SER A 65 13.78 -2.72 -6.93
C SER A 65 13.04 -3.59 -5.91
N HIS A 66 11.72 -3.47 -5.88
CA HIS A 66 10.88 -4.31 -5.01
C HIS A 66 10.96 -5.78 -5.39
N SER A 67 10.95 -6.12 -6.69
CA SER A 67 11.09 -7.51 -7.16
C SER A 67 12.45 -8.10 -6.83
N ALA A 68 13.53 -7.32 -6.96
CA ALA A 68 14.86 -7.76 -6.55
C ALA A 68 14.94 -8.00 -5.03
N GLY A 69 14.41 -7.07 -4.21
CA GLY A 69 14.33 -7.22 -2.76
C GLY A 69 13.45 -8.41 -2.36
N TRP A 70 12.31 -8.61 -3.04
CA TRP A 70 11.45 -9.78 -2.85
C TRP A 70 12.19 -11.09 -3.10
N ALA A 71 12.91 -11.20 -4.22
CA ALA A 71 13.68 -12.39 -4.53
C ALA A 71 14.76 -12.64 -3.45
N SER A 72 15.45 -11.59 -3.04
CA SER A 72 16.50 -11.67 -1.99
C SER A 72 15.94 -12.16 -0.65
N MET A 73 14.79 -11.64 -0.19
CA MET A 73 14.20 -12.05 1.08
C MET A 73 13.71 -13.51 1.10
N ARG A 74 13.56 -14.13 -0.07
CA ARG A 74 13.14 -15.54 -0.21
C ARG A 74 14.28 -16.49 -0.53
N GLN A 75 15.48 -15.98 -0.82
CA GLN A 75 16.66 -16.78 -1.12
C GLN A 75 17.42 -17.25 0.12
N SER A 76 17.04 -16.86 1.32
CA SER A 76 17.72 -17.22 2.57
C SER A 76 17.56 -18.71 2.96
N ALA A 77 17.60 -19.61 1.96
CA ALA A 77 17.47 -21.05 2.17
C ALA A 77 18.80 -21.76 2.50
N ASP A 78 19.92 -21.03 2.52
CA ASP A 78 21.27 -21.61 2.74
C ASP A 78 21.80 -21.41 4.17
N ASP A 79 21.07 -20.70 5.03
CA ASP A 79 21.45 -20.56 6.43
C ASP A 79 20.84 -21.70 7.26
N ASP A 80 21.55 -22.19 8.27
CA ASP A 80 21.12 -23.25 9.20
C ASP A 80 19.76 -22.99 9.88
N GLU A 81 19.24 -21.76 9.80
CA GLU A 81 17.89 -21.35 10.18
C GLU A 81 17.23 -20.54 9.05
N PRO A 82 16.48 -21.15 8.12
CA PRO A 82 15.82 -20.43 7.04
C PRO A 82 14.74 -19.51 7.59
N VAL A 83 15.00 -18.22 7.59
CA VAL A 83 14.01 -17.18 7.95
C VAL A 83 13.17 -16.88 6.71
N PHE A 84 12.05 -17.60 6.56
CA PHE A 84 11.10 -17.29 5.49
C PHE A 84 10.35 -16.01 5.79
N SER A 85 10.51 -15.02 4.93
CA SER A 85 9.65 -13.84 4.94
C SER A 85 8.24 -14.23 4.52
N ARG A 86 7.25 -13.80 5.29
CA ARG A 86 5.85 -14.09 5.01
C ARG A 86 5.14 -12.89 4.40
N VAL A 87 4.36 -13.14 3.36
CA VAL A 87 3.66 -12.11 2.62
C VAL A 87 2.16 -12.35 2.64
N TYR A 88 1.44 -11.32 3.04
CA TYR A 88 -0.02 -11.25 3.03
C TYR A 88 -0.47 -10.20 2.02
N SER A 89 -1.39 -10.56 1.14
CA SER A 89 -2.06 -9.60 0.26
C SER A 89 -3.55 -9.54 0.60
N VAL A 90 -4.03 -8.33 0.86
CA VAL A 90 -5.44 -8.03 1.10
C VAL A 90 -5.89 -7.11 -0.01
N GLU A 91 -6.71 -7.60 -0.94
CA GLU A 91 -7.03 -6.84 -2.15
C GLU A 91 -8.42 -7.14 -2.70
N SER A 92 -8.96 -6.18 -3.43
CA SER A 92 -10.27 -6.29 -4.09
C SER A 92 -10.19 -6.94 -5.47
N ALA A 93 -9.06 -6.79 -6.15
CA ALA A 93 -8.76 -7.38 -7.45
C ALA A 93 -7.43 -8.12 -7.39
N TYR A 94 -7.35 -9.27 -8.03
CA TYR A 94 -6.15 -10.11 -8.00
C TYR A 94 -4.99 -9.44 -8.72
N SER A 95 -3.90 -9.20 -8.00
CA SER A 95 -2.69 -8.56 -8.52
C SER A 95 -1.53 -9.54 -8.69
N VAL A 96 -0.42 -9.08 -9.29
CA VAL A 96 0.82 -9.87 -9.36
C VAL A 96 1.37 -10.15 -7.97
N THR A 97 1.36 -9.14 -7.08
CA THR A 97 1.76 -9.33 -5.68
C THR A 97 0.85 -10.30 -4.94
N GLY A 98 -0.48 -10.23 -5.17
CA GLY A 98 -1.44 -11.18 -4.61
C GLY A 98 -1.21 -12.60 -5.06
N GLY A 99 -0.84 -12.80 -6.34
CA GLY A 99 -0.49 -14.11 -6.90
C GLY A 99 0.79 -14.70 -6.34
N ALA A 100 1.72 -13.86 -5.89
CA ALA A 100 2.99 -14.27 -5.30
C ALA A 100 2.94 -14.34 -3.76
N ALA A 101 1.85 -13.89 -3.12
CA ALA A 101 1.71 -13.87 -1.67
C ALA A 101 1.51 -15.28 -1.08
N ASP A 102 1.99 -15.48 0.16
CA ASP A 102 1.77 -16.74 0.90
C ASP A 102 0.32 -16.85 1.38
N VAL A 103 -0.30 -15.71 1.66
CA VAL A 103 -1.71 -15.63 2.08
C VAL A 103 -2.39 -14.52 1.29
N HIS A 104 -3.41 -14.89 0.53
CA HIS A 104 -4.26 -13.97 -0.19
C HIS A 104 -5.63 -13.85 0.49
N ILE A 105 -6.06 -12.63 0.75
CA ILE A 105 -7.34 -12.32 1.39
C ILE A 105 -8.12 -11.40 0.46
N THR A 106 -9.26 -11.87 -0.02
CA THR A 106 -10.15 -11.03 -0.81
C THR A 106 -10.97 -10.13 0.12
N ALA A 107 -10.91 -8.83 -0.12
CA ALA A 107 -11.66 -7.83 0.62
C ALA A 107 -12.22 -6.76 -0.32
N SER A 108 -13.35 -6.16 0.04
CA SER A 108 -13.83 -5.02 -0.73
C SER A 108 -12.95 -3.79 -0.44
N THR A 109 -12.75 -2.93 -1.45
CA THR A 109 -11.97 -1.69 -1.29
C THR A 109 -12.48 -0.83 -0.11
N GLY A 110 -13.80 -0.83 0.14
CA GLY A 110 -14.40 -0.11 1.27
C GLY A 110 -14.06 -0.69 2.65
N ASP A 111 -13.70 -1.98 2.73
CA ASP A 111 -13.34 -2.66 4.00
C ASP A 111 -11.85 -2.51 4.33
N ILE A 112 -11.00 -2.27 3.35
CA ILE A 112 -9.54 -2.23 3.50
C ILE A 112 -9.08 -1.19 4.54
N PRO A 113 -9.55 0.08 4.53
CA PRO A 113 -9.13 1.05 5.54
C PRO A 113 -9.42 0.59 6.97
N ARG A 114 -10.57 -0.06 7.18
CA ARG A 114 -10.92 -0.63 8.47
C ARG A 114 -9.98 -1.75 8.90
N MET A 115 -9.63 -2.65 7.97
CA MET A 115 -8.70 -3.75 8.25
C MET A 115 -7.31 -3.23 8.62
N VAL A 116 -6.82 -2.17 7.95
CA VAL A 116 -5.56 -1.50 8.30
C VAL A 116 -5.59 -0.98 9.73
N ILE A 117 -6.67 -0.29 10.14
CA ILE A 117 -6.80 0.26 11.48
C ILE A 117 -6.92 -0.86 12.53
N GLN A 118 -7.66 -1.92 12.24
CA GLN A 118 -7.76 -3.08 13.12
C GLN A 118 -6.40 -3.75 13.33
N LEU A 119 -5.61 -3.88 12.26
CA LEU A 119 -4.25 -4.40 12.36
C LEU A 119 -3.36 -3.49 13.20
N ALA A 120 -3.41 -2.16 12.97
CA ALA A 120 -2.65 -1.20 13.75
C ALA A 120 -2.98 -1.29 15.25
N LYS A 121 -4.26 -1.38 15.60
CA LYS A 121 -4.72 -1.58 16.99
C LYS A 121 -4.23 -2.90 17.58
N ALA A 122 -4.29 -3.99 16.81
CA ALA A 122 -3.82 -5.30 17.24
C ALA A 122 -2.31 -5.34 17.50
N LEU A 123 -1.56 -4.51 16.79
CA LEU A 123 -0.11 -4.32 16.96
C LEU A 123 0.24 -3.26 18.02
N ASN A 124 -0.74 -2.73 18.74
CA ASN A 124 -0.58 -1.61 19.68
C ASN A 124 0.08 -0.37 19.07
N ALA A 125 -0.07 -0.17 17.76
CA ALA A 125 0.39 1.04 17.10
C ALA A 125 -0.52 2.22 17.49
N SER A 126 0.09 3.42 17.70
CA SER A 126 -0.70 4.62 17.95
C SER A 126 -1.59 4.91 16.75
N THR A 127 -2.86 5.20 17.03
CA THR A 127 -3.86 5.62 16.04
C THR A 127 -4.32 7.06 16.27
N ASP A 128 -3.64 7.80 17.14
CA ASP A 128 -4.02 9.17 17.56
C ASP A 128 -3.95 10.19 16.42
N TRP A 129 -3.22 9.86 15.36
CA TRP A 129 -3.08 10.66 14.15
C TRP A 129 -4.26 10.50 13.18
N LEU A 130 -5.16 9.53 13.42
CA LEU A 130 -6.31 9.31 12.55
C LEU A 130 -7.36 10.41 12.75
N PRO A 131 -7.91 10.97 11.65
CA PRO A 131 -9.06 11.86 11.73
C PRO A 131 -10.24 11.20 12.46
N ALA A 132 -11.00 11.98 13.21
CA ALA A 132 -12.10 11.48 14.04
C ALA A 132 -13.19 10.76 13.23
N ASP A 133 -13.48 11.23 12.02
CA ASP A 133 -14.42 10.62 11.07
C ASP A 133 -14.00 9.20 10.66
N ILE A 134 -12.71 8.94 10.54
CA ILE A 134 -12.19 7.59 10.24
C ILE A 134 -12.22 6.70 11.50
N SER A 135 -11.95 7.25 12.67
CA SER A 135 -12.03 6.50 13.93
C SER A 135 -13.44 6.01 14.22
N ASP A 136 -14.46 6.81 13.88
CA ASP A 136 -15.88 6.47 14.04
C ASP A 136 -16.33 5.37 13.06
N LEU A 137 -15.83 5.35 11.84
CA LEU A 137 -16.05 4.28 10.86
C LEU A 137 -15.60 2.91 11.41
N VAL A 138 -14.56 2.88 12.21
CA VAL A 138 -14.04 1.65 12.83
C VAL A 138 -14.92 1.21 14.02
N ALA A 139 -15.43 2.16 14.80
CA ALA A 139 -16.26 1.87 15.97
C ALA A 139 -17.62 1.25 15.59
N HIS A 140 -18.20 1.66 14.45
CA HIS A 140 -19.54 1.21 14.01
C HIS A 140 -19.53 -0.09 13.19
N SER A 141 -18.38 -0.66 12.87
CA SER A 141 -18.25 -1.75 11.89
C SER A 141 -18.11 -3.17 12.50
N GLY A 142 -18.61 -3.41 13.68
CA GLY A 142 -18.50 -4.69 14.38
C GLY A 142 -19.25 -5.89 13.77
N ARG A 143 -19.72 -5.86 12.50
CA ARG A 143 -20.65 -6.86 11.96
C ARG A 143 -20.33 -7.55 10.64
N SER A 144 -19.21 -7.37 10.01
CA SER A 144 -18.86 -8.21 8.85
C SER A 144 -17.38 -8.58 8.86
N GLY A 145 -17.07 -9.76 9.36
CA GLY A 145 -15.77 -10.38 9.18
C GLY A 145 -15.54 -10.78 7.70
N PRO A 146 -14.28 -10.92 7.25
CA PRO A 146 -13.99 -11.34 5.89
C PRO A 146 -14.66 -12.68 5.58
N ARG A 147 -15.36 -12.77 4.45
CA ARG A 147 -15.86 -14.06 3.95
C ARG A 147 -14.63 -14.91 3.63
N ARG A 148 -14.39 -15.97 4.42
CA ARG A 148 -13.41 -16.98 4.04
C ARG A 148 -13.87 -17.61 2.74
N ALA A 149 -13.04 -17.57 1.70
CA ALA A 149 -13.22 -18.40 0.54
C ALA A 149 -13.18 -19.86 1.03
N GLN A 150 -14.31 -20.56 0.94
CA GLN A 150 -14.34 -22.01 1.12
C GLN A 150 -13.61 -22.62 -0.07
N LYS A 151 -12.63 -23.49 0.23
CA LYS A 151 -11.98 -24.36 -0.75
C LYS A 151 -12.96 -25.38 -1.30
#